data_623c2cfb2bd2ae8d1aacbaccb7318f90
#
_entry.id   623c2cfb2bd2ae8d1aacbaccb7318f90
#
_cell.length_a   1.000
_cell.length_b   1.000
_cell.length_c   1.000
_cell.angle_alpha   90.00
_cell.angle_beta   90.00
_cell.angle_gamma   90.00
#
_symmetry.space_group_name_H-M   'P 1'
#
loop_
_entity.id
_entity.type
_entity.pdbx_description
1 polymer ?
#
loop_
_entity_poly.entity_id
_entity_poly.type
_entity_poly.pdbx_seq_one_letter_code
_entity_poly.pdbx_strand_id
1 'polypeptide(L)'
;SKSKSKNKRSKMQKITQDITADLSEQAPKTATDFERLIVGSPNSSFVWLQFMAYYLSQSEVEQARAVAERALKSISPREEQEKMNVWVALLNLEHRFGTKDTLEAVLKRAVQFMNPKHVYLQMAKIHERGDQFSEAESMHKTAVSKFPGSCKVWVLFGLFYLKNDKAVESRDLLARALKSLPKRKHIKAITQFGQMEFKHGEPERGRTIFEGVLGTYPKRVDLWSVYLDMEIKAVSIHGLEEPDMGDGCWDATRKLFARVTSMKHSSKKMKFFFKKWLAFEKAHGSDETVEHVKQKALEYVNSLSS
;
A
#
# COMPACT_ATOMS: atom_id res chain seq x y z
N SER A 1 14.04 20.64 -28.33
CA SER A 1 13.87 19.16 -28.17
C SER A 1 12.78 18.77 -27.18
N LYS A 2 12.44 19.60 -26.16
CA LYS A 2 11.40 19.32 -25.14
C LYS A 2 9.95 19.41 -25.67
N SER A 3 9.68 20.19 -26.74
CA SER A 3 8.32 20.33 -27.30
C SER A 3 7.92 19.11 -28.16
N LYS A 4 8.86 18.46 -28.85
CA LYS A 4 8.60 17.25 -29.66
C LYS A 4 8.33 16.01 -28.79
N SER A 5 8.90 15.93 -27.58
CA SER A 5 8.66 14.85 -26.61
C SER A 5 7.28 14.94 -25.97
N LYS A 6 6.80 16.16 -25.64
CA LYS A 6 5.45 16.36 -25.09
C LYS A 6 4.35 16.00 -26.10
N ASN A 7 4.55 16.35 -27.38
CA ASN A 7 3.59 16.04 -28.43
C ASN A 7 3.49 14.54 -28.75
N LYS A 8 4.60 13.79 -28.63
CA LYS A 8 4.62 12.34 -28.81
C LYS A 8 3.94 11.59 -27.64
N ARG A 9 4.12 12.10 -26.40
CA ARG A 9 3.42 11.56 -25.21
C ARG A 9 1.92 11.83 -25.22
N SER A 10 1.51 13.05 -25.61
CA SER A 10 0.09 13.41 -25.74
C SER A 10 -0.61 12.62 -26.88
N LYS A 11 0.10 12.34 -27.99
CA LYS A 11 -0.43 11.55 -29.08
C LYS A 11 -0.53 10.05 -28.72
N MET A 12 0.42 9.49 -27.95
CA MET A 12 0.33 8.14 -27.40
C MET A 12 -0.78 8.02 -26.34
N GLN A 13 -0.94 9.01 -25.46
CA GLN A 13 -2.05 9.02 -24.49
C GLN A 13 -3.43 9.15 -25.19
N LYS A 14 -3.56 9.96 -26.25
CA LYS A 14 -4.78 10.02 -27.02
C LYS A 14 -5.09 8.70 -27.76
N ILE A 15 -4.07 8.06 -28.37
CA ILE A 15 -4.25 6.77 -29.03
C ILE A 15 -4.64 5.70 -28.01
N THR A 16 -4.06 5.71 -26.79
CA THR A 16 -4.43 4.76 -25.72
C THR A 16 -5.82 5.04 -25.18
N GLN A 17 -6.25 6.33 -25.09
CA GLN A 17 -7.62 6.69 -24.70
C GLN A 17 -8.65 6.33 -25.75
N ASP A 18 -8.38 6.52 -27.04
CA ASP A 18 -9.30 6.16 -28.12
C ASP A 18 -9.46 4.62 -28.23
N ILE A 19 -8.40 3.84 -28.05
CA ILE A 19 -8.49 2.37 -28.04
C ILE A 19 -9.26 1.87 -26.82
N THR A 20 -9.15 2.53 -25.65
CA THR A 20 -9.93 2.16 -24.45
C THR A 20 -11.39 2.64 -24.54
N ALA A 21 -11.69 3.74 -25.23
CA ALA A 21 -13.05 4.19 -25.46
C ALA A 21 -13.81 3.26 -26.43
N ASP A 22 -13.19 2.84 -27.53
CA ASP A 22 -13.77 1.84 -28.46
C ASP A 22 -13.95 0.46 -27.79
N LEU A 23 -13.08 0.07 -26.86
CA LEU A 23 -13.20 -1.17 -26.09
C LEU A 23 -14.33 -1.12 -25.04
N SER A 24 -14.78 0.07 -24.62
CA SER A 24 -15.89 0.21 -23.67
C SER A 24 -17.27 0.07 -24.35
N GLU A 25 -17.38 0.34 -25.64
CA GLU A 25 -18.62 0.16 -26.40
C GLU A 25 -18.83 -1.26 -26.95
N GLN A 26 -17.77 -2.07 -27.07
CA GLN A 26 -17.87 -3.48 -27.47
C GLN A 26 -16.97 -4.36 -26.62
N ALA A 27 -17.39 -4.65 -25.40
CA ALA A 27 -16.72 -5.67 -24.59
C ALA A 27 -16.63 -6.99 -25.38
N PRO A 28 -15.44 -7.63 -25.50
CA PRO A 28 -15.27 -8.86 -26.26
C PRO A 28 -16.19 -9.95 -25.72
N LYS A 29 -16.98 -10.57 -26.60
CA LYS A 29 -17.99 -11.57 -26.23
C LYS A 29 -17.63 -12.98 -26.70
N THR A 30 -16.66 -13.10 -27.59
CA THR A 30 -16.26 -14.38 -28.18
C THR A 30 -14.75 -14.59 -28.07
N ALA A 31 -14.31 -15.85 -28.10
CA ALA A 31 -12.88 -16.18 -28.10
C ALA A 31 -12.15 -15.52 -29.30
N THR A 32 -12.78 -15.40 -30.43
CA THR A 32 -12.24 -14.73 -31.63
C THR A 32 -11.99 -13.23 -31.42
N ASP A 33 -12.82 -12.56 -30.62
CA ASP A 33 -12.62 -11.14 -30.28
C ASP A 33 -11.38 -10.97 -29.42
N PHE A 34 -11.20 -11.85 -28.42
CA PHE A 34 -10.00 -11.84 -27.58
C PHE A 34 -8.73 -12.13 -28.39
N GLU A 35 -8.77 -13.08 -29.33
CA GLU A 35 -7.60 -13.35 -30.19
C GLU A 35 -7.21 -12.13 -31.03
N ARG A 36 -8.16 -11.39 -31.58
CA ARG A 36 -7.90 -10.12 -32.29
C ARG A 36 -7.28 -9.07 -31.38
N LEU A 37 -7.80 -8.91 -30.16
CA LEU A 37 -7.25 -7.96 -29.18
C LEU A 37 -5.82 -8.31 -28.77
N ILE A 38 -5.51 -9.59 -28.59
CA ILE A 38 -4.18 -10.08 -28.27
C ILE A 38 -3.18 -9.76 -29.38
N VAL A 39 -3.58 -9.91 -30.67
CA VAL A 39 -2.71 -9.54 -31.81
C VAL A 39 -2.38 -8.04 -31.76
N GLY A 40 -3.34 -7.18 -31.41
CA GLY A 40 -3.14 -5.73 -31.28
C GLY A 40 -2.34 -5.31 -30.04
N SER A 41 -2.41 -6.08 -28.96
CA SER A 41 -1.79 -5.73 -27.67
C SER A 41 -1.23 -6.97 -26.95
N PRO A 42 -0.20 -7.64 -27.51
CA PRO A 42 0.30 -8.92 -27.00
C PRO A 42 0.94 -8.84 -25.61
N ASN A 43 1.41 -7.65 -25.21
CA ASN A 43 2.06 -7.42 -23.91
C ASN A 43 1.10 -6.97 -22.82
N SER A 44 -0.18 -6.76 -23.09
CA SER A 44 -1.16 -6.31 -22.08
C SER A 44 -1.71 -7.48 -21.28
N SER A 45 -1.30 -7.62 -20.03
CA SER A 45 -1.87 -8.65 -19.14
C SER A 45 -3.38 -8.49 -18.96
N PHE A 46 -3.89 -7.26 -19.06
CA PHE A 46 -5.31 -6.99 -18.91
C PHE A 46 -6.15 -7.80 -19.91
N VAL A 47 -5.76 -7.81 -21.20
CA VAL A 47 -6.47 -8.58 -22.25
C VAL A 47 -6.38 -10.08 -21.99
N TRP A 48 -5.20 -10.58 -21.63
CA TRP A 48 -5.00 -11.97 -21.31
C TRP A 48 -5.82 -12.43 -20.09
N LEU A 49 -5.89 -11.60 -19.05
CA LEU A 49 -6.67 -11.89 -17.85
C LEU A 49 -8.18 -11.89 -18.13
N GLN A 50 -8.67 -10.98 -18.98
CA GLN A 50 -10.05 -11.01 -19.42
C GLN A 50 -10.37 -12.27 -20.25
N PHE A 51 -9.44 -12.71 -21.08
CA PHE A 51 -9.61 -13.95 -21.85
C PHE A 51 -9.63 -15.19 -20.95
N MET A 52 -8.77 -15.24 -19.92
CA MET A 52 -8.85 -16.28 -18.89
C MET A 52 -10.21 -16.25 -18.17
N ALA A 53 -10.68 -15.07 -17.78
CA ALA A 53 -11.97 -14.90 -17.12
C ALA A 53 -13.15 -15.33 -18.01
N TYR A 54 -13.08 -15.08 -19.30
CA TYR A 54 -14.07 -15.56 -20.28
C TYR A 54 -14.21 -17.09 -20.25
N TYR A 55 -13.11 -17.84 -20.31
CA TYR A 55 -13.16 -19.29 -20.22
C TYR A 55 -13.62 -19.80 -18.84
N LEU A 56 -13.20 -19.11 -17.77
CA LEU A 56 -13.66 -19.44 -16.42
C LEU A 56 -15.18 -19.22 -16.25
N SER A 57 -15.76 -18.22 -16.91
CA SER A 57 -17.21 -18.01 -16.91
C SER A 57 -18.00 -19.14 -17.59
N GLN A 58 -17.34 -19.89 -18.48
CA GLN A 58 -17.88 -21.07 -19.14
C GLN A 58 -17.51 -22.39 -18.45
N SER A 59 -16.87 -22.30 -17.29
CA SER A 59 -16.33 -23.46 -16.53
C SER A 59 -15.23 -24.22 -17.27
N GLU A 60 -14.61 -23.62 -18.29
CA GLU A 60 -13.53 -24.22 -19.09
C GLU A 60 -12.15 -23.90 -18.47
N VAL A 61 -11.85 -24.53 -17.33
CA VAL A 61 -10.64 -24.27 -16.54
C VAL A 61 -9.36 -24.59 -17.34
N GLU A 62 -9.34 -25.68 -18.10
CA GLU A 62 -8.17 -26.08 -18.90
C GLU A 62 -7.86 -25.07 -20.01
N GLN A 63 -8.87 -24.48 -20.63
CA GLN A 63 -8.67 -23.41 -21.62
C GLN A 63 -8.10 -22.15 -20.95
N ALA A 64 -8.59 -21.81 -19.76
CA ALA A 64 -8.05 -20.68 -19.00
C ALA A 64 -6.56 -20.90 -18.63
N ARG A 65 -6.16 -22.14 -18.28
CA ARG A 65 -4.75 -22.52 -18.08
C ARG A 65 -3.93 -22.34 -19.35
N ALA A 66 -4.43 -22.85 -20.49
CA ALA A 66 -3.77 -22.72 -21.79
C ALA A 66 -3.56 -21.25 -22.18
N VAL A 67 -4.53 -20.39 -21.94
CA VAL A 67 -4.43 -18.94 -22.17
C VAL A 67 -3.35 -18.33 -21.31
N ALA A 68 -3.28 -18.67 -20.01
CA ALA A 68 -2.25 -18.16 -19.11
C ALA A 68 -0.84 -18.58 -19.57
N GLU A 69 -0.64 -19.84 -19.95
CA GLU A 69 0.65 -20.33 -20.45
C GLU A 69 1.06 -19.64 -21.77
N ARG A 70 0.11 -19.38 -22.66
CA ARG A 70 0.35 -18.59 -23.87
C ARG A 70 0.75 -17.16 -23.54
N ALA A 71 0.05 -16.52 -22.61
CA ALA A 71 0.38 -15.17 -22.15
C ALA A 71 1.82 -15.06 -21.61
N LEU A 72 2.21 -16.02 -20.77
CA LEU A 72 3.58 -16.07 -20.21
C LEU A 72 4.67 -16.23 -21.29
N LYS A 73 4.35 -16.87 -22.42
CA LYS A 73 5.25 -16.99 -23.57
C LYS A 73 5.25 -15.74 -24.45
N SER A 74 4.07 -15.13 -24.65
CA SER A 74 3.87 -14.02 -25.57
C SER A 74 4.31 -12.67 -25.03
N ILE A 75 4.05 -12.40 -23.73
CA ILE A 75 4.43 -11.14 -23.09
C ILE A 75 5.96 -11.04 -23.04
N SER A 76 6.48 -9.89 -23.46
CA SER A 76 7.92 -9.62 -23.45
C SER A 76 8.52 -9.78 -22.05
N PRO A 77 9.72 -10.38 -21.92
CA PRO A 77 10.45 -10.44 -20.64
C PRO A 77 10.73 -9.08 -20.00
N ARG A 78 10.73 -8.00 -20.78
CA ARG A 78 10.92 -6.62 -20.29
C ARG A 78 9.70 -6.07 -19.56
N GLU A 79 8.53 -6.62 -19.81
CA GLU A 79 7.26 -6.23 -19.18
C GLU A 79 7.02 -7.05 -17.91
N GLU A 80 7.94 -6.89 -16.93
CA GLU A 80 7.95 -7.68 -15.67
C GLU A 80 6.62 -7.60 -14.92
N GLN A 81 5.99 -6.41 -14.88
CA GLN A 81 4.72 -6.24 -14.17
C GLN A 81 3.58 -6.97 -14.86
N GLU A 82 3.52 -6.92 -16.18
CA GLU A 82 2.52 -7.62 -16.98
C GLU A 82 2.65 -9.14 -16.80
N LYS A 83 3.88 -9.68 -16.85
CA LYS A 83 4.13 -11.10 -16.54
C LYS A 83 3.75 -11.46 -15.12
N MET A 84 4.05 -10.60 -14.13
CA MET A 84 3.68 -10.84 -12.75
C MET A 84 2.16 -10.93 -12.58
N ASN A 85 1.40 -10.09 -13.28
CA ASN A 85 -0.06 -10.12 -13.24
C ASN A 85 -0.59 -11.47 -13.73
N VAL A 86 -0.03 -12.02 -14.81
CA VAL A 86 -0.42 -13.33 -15.33
C VAL A 86 -0.03 -14.47 -14.36
N TRP A 87 1.17 -14.42 -13.78
CA TRP A 87 1.58 -15.40 -12.75
C TRP A 87 0.64 -15.40 -11.55
N VAL A 88 0.25 -14.21 -11.08
CA VAL A 88 -0.71 -14.08 -9.97
C VAL A 88 -2.08 -14.63 -10.35
N ALA A 89 -2.53 -14.40 -11.58
CA ALA A 89 -3.79 -14.96 -12.08
C ALA A 89 -3.74 -16.49 -12.16
N LEU A 90 -2.63 -17.06 -12.65
CA LEU A 90 -2.45 -18.51 -12.73
C LEU A 90 -2.37 -19.14 -11.33
N LEU A 91 -1.67 -18.50 -10.38
CA LEU A 91 -1.66 -18.95 -8.98
C LEU A 91 -3.05 -18.90 -8.34
N ASN A 92 -3.85 -17.86 -8.61
CA ASN A 92 -5.24 -17.79 -8.14
C ASN A 92 -6.11 -18.89 -8.79
N LEU A 93 -5.89 -19.19 -10.05
CA LEU A 93 -6.61 -20.24 -10.76
C LEU A 93 -6.30 -21.63 -10.14
N GLU A 94 -5.02 -21.94 -9.94
CA GLU A 94 -4.62 -23.20 -9.31
C GLU A 94 -5.04 -23.30 -7.83
N HIS A 95 -5.03 -22.18 -7.11
CA HIS A 95 -5.53 -22.14 -5.75
C HIS A 95 -7.02 -22.47 -5.65
N ARG A 96 -7.81 -22.04 -6.66
CA ARG A 96 -9.26 -22.20 -6.66
C ARG A 96 -9.75 -23.49 -7.29
N PHE A 97 -9.09 -23.94 -8.35
CA PHE A 97 -9.55 -25.05 -9.21
C PHE A 97 -8.54 -26.20 -9.34
N GLY A 98 -7.29 -25.99 -8.90
CA GLY A 98 -6.23 -26.97 -8.97
C GLY A 98 -6.10 -27.84 -7.72
N THR A 99 -5.05 -28.64 -7.71
CA THR A 99 -4.61 -29.41 -6.55
C THR A 99 -3.45 -28.73 -5.85
N LYS A 100 -3.11 -29.19 -4.65
CA LYS A 100 -1.93 -28.68 -3.93
C LYS A 100 -0.64 -28.85 -4.73
N ASP A 101 -0.51 -29.95 -5.45
CA ASP A 101 0.68 -30.23 -6.26
C ASP A 101 0.78 -29.32 -7.49
N THR A 102 -0.34 -29.05 -8.18
CA THR A 102 -0.36 -28.12 -9.32
C THR A 102 -0.05 -26.70 -8.87
N LEU A 103 -0.61 -26.25 -7.74
CA LEU A 103 -0.33 -24.95 -7.16
C LEU A 103 1.16 -24.81 -6.80
N GLU A 104 1.74 -25.84 -6.14
CA GLU A 104 3.16 -25.82 -5.78
C GLU A 104 4.08 -25.81 -7.02
N ALA A 105 3.72 -26.55 -8.06
CA ALA A 105 4.47 -26.57 -9.32
C ALA A 105 4.46 -25.17 -9.99
N VAL A 106 3.31 -24.51 -10.05
CA VAL A 106 3.19 -23.14 -10.58
C VAL A 106 3.95 -22.16 -9.70
N LEU A 107 3.87 -22.27 -8.37
CA LEU A 107 4.61 -21.43 -7.43
C LEU A 107 6.13 -21.55 -7.64
N LYS A 108 6.65 -22.76 -7.74
CA LYS A 108 8.08 -23.01 -8.02
C LYS A 108 8.54 -22.35 -9.32
N ARG A 109 7.75 -22.49 -10.40
CA ARG A 109 8.02 -21.85 -11.69
C ARG A 109 7.99 -20.32 -11.57
N ALA A 110 6.97 -19.76 -10.95
CA ALA A 110 6.86 -18.31 -10.76
C ALA A 110 8.06 -17.73 -9.99
N VAL A 111 8.54 -18.43 -8.96
CA VAL A 111 9.74 -18.04 -8.18
C VAL A 111 11.02 -18.06 -9.02
N GLN A 112 11.11 -18.93 -10.03
CA GLN A 112 12.29 -18.98 -10.92
C GLN A 112 12.31 -17.83 -11.94
N PHE A 113 11.14 -17.44 -12.45
CA PHE A 113 11.05 -16.46 -13.53
C PHE A 113 10.81 -15.02 -13.06
N MET A 114 10.31 -14.83 -11.84
CA MET A 114 9.95 -13.52 -11.29
C MET A 114 10.73 -13.22 -10.00
N ASN A 115 10.61 -12.00 -9.50
CA ASN A 115 11.21 -11.64 -8.20
C ASN A 115 10.60 -12.53 -7.08
N PRO A 116 11.39 -13.44 -6.47
CA PRO A 116 10.87 -14.43 -5.53
C PRO A 116 10.13 -13.80 -4.35
N LYS A 117 10.63 -12.68 -3.83
CA LYS A 117 10.01 -11.96 -2.73
C LYS A 117 8.58 -11.52 -3.07
N HIS A 118 8.35 -11.00 -4.29
CA HIS A 118 7.03 -10.59 -4.73
C HIS A 118 6.10 -11.80 -4.89
N VAL A 119 6.60 -12.90 -5.43
CA VAL A 119 5.82 -14.13 -5.62
C VAL A 119 5.34 -14.69 -4.27
N TYR A 120 6.22 -14.85 -3.28
CA TYR A 120 5.82 -15.33 -1.95
C TYR A 120 4.80 -14.41 -1.27
N LEU A 121 4.96 -13.08 -1.39
CA LEU A 121 4.01 -12.14 -0.82
C LEU A 121 2.66 -12.13 -1.55
N GLN A 122 2.63 -12.41 -2.85
CA GLN A 122 1.37 -12.56 -3.58
C GLN A 122 0.69 -13.89 -3.21
N MET A 123 1.46 -14.97 -3.06
CA MET A 123 0.90 -16.25 -2.63
C MET A 123 0.29 -16.17 -1.22
N ALA A 124 0.97 -15.48 -0.28
CA ALA A 124 0.41 -15.22 1.04
C ALA A 124 -0.95 -14.50 0.95
N LYS A 125 -1.06 -13.45 0.11
CA LYS A 125 -2.34 -12.75 -0.11
C LYS A 125 -3.43 -13.60 -0.76
N ILE A 126 -3.05 -14.57 -1.61
CA ILE A 126 -4.00 -15.51 -2.21
C ILE A 126 -4.61 -16.38 -1.12
N HIS A 127 -3.77 -16.94 -0.24
CA HIS A 127 -4.23 -17.73 0.90
C HIS A 127 -5.04 -16.89 1.91
N GLU A 128 -4.63 -15.62 2.17
CA GLU A 128 -5.41 -14.68 3.01
C GLU A 128 -6.83 -14.46 2.48
N ARG A 129 -6.99 -14.31 1.15
CA ARG A 129 -8.30 -14.13 0.52
C ARG A 129 -9.14 -15.40 0.48
N GLY A 130 -8.50 -16.54 0.57
CA GLY A 130 -9.15 -17.85 0.64
C GLY A 130 -9.40 -18.31 2.08
N ASP A 131 -9.21 -17.43 3.08
CA ASP A 131 -9.37 -17.71 4.51
C ASP A 131 -8.50 -18.91 5.00
N GLN A 132 -7.39 -19.16 4.29
CA GLN A 132 -6.42 -20.23 4.62
C GLN A 132 -5.31 -19.66 5.51
N PHE A 133 -5.64 -19.44 6.79
CA PHE A 133 -4.74 -18.80 7.74
C PHE A 133 -3.38 -19.51 7.87
N SER A 134 -3.39 -20.84 7.98
CA SER A 134 -2.18 -21.65 8.20
C SER A 134 -1.21 -21.57 7.02
N GLU A 135 -1.74 -21.66 5.81
CA GLU A 135 -0.99 -21.57 4.56
C GLU A 135 -0.45 -20.15 4.34
N ALA A 136 -1.27 -19.12 4.60
CA ALA A 136 -0.85 -17.73 4.53
C ALA A 136 0.29 -17.46 5.53
N GLU A 137 0.16 -17.90 6.77
CA GLU A 137 1.20 -17.78 7.79
C GLU A 137 2.51 -18.48 7.37
N SER A 138 2.40 -19.70 6.82
CA SER A 138 3.55 -20.45 6.29
C SER A 138 4.27 -19.70 5.18
N MET A 139 3.51 -19.07 4.25
CA MET A 139 4.10 -18.25 3.19
C MET A 139 4.80 -17.00 3.73
N HIS A 140 4.22 -16.33 4.73
CA HIS A 140 4.85 -15.20 5.40
C HIS A 140 6.14 -15.64 6.15
N LYS A 141 6.13 -16.75 6.87
CA LYS A 141 7.32 -17.32 7.54
C LYS A 141 8.42 -17.64 6.52
N THR A 142 8.06 -18.23 5.40
CA THR A 142 8.99 -18.52 4.30
C THR A 142 9.58 -17.24 3.72
N ALA A 143 8.76 -16.22 3.49
CA ALA A 143 9.21 -14.92 2.96
C ALA A 143 10.16 -14.22 3.94
N VAL A 144 9.89 -14.24 5.24
CA VAL A 144 10.77 -13.66 6.27
C VAL A 144 12.10 -14.41 6.35
N SER A 145 12.07 -15.75 6.31
CA SER A 145 13.29 -16.57 6.33
C SER A 145 14.19 -16.31 5.12
N LYS A 146 13.60 -16.23 3.93
CA LYS A 146 14.36 -15.99 2.68
C LYS A 146 14.81 -14.53 2.50
N PHE A 147 14.06 -13.55 3.03
CA PHE A 147 14.30 -12.11 2.84
C PHE A 147 14.34 -11.33 4.15
N PRO A 148 15.15 -11.73 5.16
CA PRO A 148 15.14 -11.11 6.49
C PRO A 148 15.53 -9.64 6.48
N GLY A 149 16.34 -9.19 5.50
CA GLY A 149 16.73 -7.79 5.32
C GLY A 149 15.68 -6.91 4.64
N SER A 150 14.48 -7.41 4.35
CA SER A 150 13.41 -6.67 3.67
C SER A 150 12.34 -6.17 4.65
N CYS A 151 12.32 -4.89 4.94
CA CYS A 151 11.30 -4.27 5.81
C CYS A 151 9.86 -4.61 5.36
N LYS A 152 9.59 -4.60 4.02
CA LYS A 152 8.26 -4.89 3.48
C LYS A 152 7.73 -6.27 3.88
N VAL A 153 8.60 -7.27 3.97
CA VAL A 153 8.18 -8.64 4.33
C VAL A 153 7.73 -8.70 5.78
N TRP A 154 8.49 -8.12 6.70
CA TRP A 154 8.15 -8.04 8.12
C TRP A 154 6.86 -7.27 8.36
N VAL A 155 6.70 -6.11 7.69
CA VAL A 155 5.51 -5.27 7.82
C VAL A 155 4.25 -5.98 7.32
N LEU A 156 4.31 -6.67 6.18
CA LEU A 156 3.15 -7.39 5.66
C LEU A 156 2.79 -8.59 6.53
N PHE A 157 3.77 -9.26 7.13
CA PHE A 157 3.50 -10.32 8.09
C PHE A 157 2.87 -9.80 9.39
N GLY A 158 3.37 -8.67 9.93
CA GLY A 158 2.73 -8.00 11.07
C GLY A 158 1.30 -7.56 10.77
N LEU A 159 1.06 -7.00 9.58
CA LEU A 159 -0.28 -6.64 9.14
C LEU A 159 -1.23 -7.83 9.03
N PHE A 160 -0.72 -8.97 8.52
CA PHE A 160 -1.48 -10.22 8.47
C PHE A 160 -1.93 -10.65 9.87
N TYR A 161 -1.04 -10.62 10.86
CA TYR A 161 -1.41 -10.96 12.23
C TYR A 161 -2.42 -9.98 12.83
N LEU A 162 -2.24 -8.66 12.67
CA LEU A 162 -3.19 -7.67 13.18
C LEU A 162 -4.59 -7.82 12.58
N LYS A 163 -4.68 -8.14 11.30
CA LYS A 163 -5.98 -8.38 10.63
C LYS A 163 -6.69 -9.66 11.07
N ASN A 164 -5.97 -10.56 11.71
CA ASN A 164 -6.50 -11.83 12.22
C ASN A 164 -6.52 -11.87 13.76
N ASP A 165 -6.63 -10.70 14.40
CA ASP A 165 -6.74 -10.51 15.85
C ASP A 165 -5.56 -11.10 16.67
N LYS A 166 -4.41 -11.30 16.02
CA LYS A 166 -3.17 -11.80 16.64
C LYS A 166 -2.19 -10.64 16.91
N ALA A 167 -2.63 -9.70 17.76
CA ALA A 167 -1.87 -8.49 18.06
C ALA A 167 -0.55 -8.80 18.78
N VAL A 168 -0.52 -9.81 19.67
CA VAL A 168 0.69 -10.20 20.42
C VAL A 168 1.77 -10.67 19.47
N GLU A 169 1.42 -11.58 18.56
CA GLU A 169 2.34 -12.13 17.56
C GLU A 169 2.87 -11.05 16.62
N SER A 170 2.03 -10.08 16.23
CA SER A 170 2.45 -8.93 15.43
C SER A 170 3.50 -8.08 16.18
N ARG A 171 3.32 -7.86 17.47
CA ARG A 171 4.23 -7.09 18.32
C ARG A 171 5.58 -7.78 18.48
N ASP A 172 5.59 -9.09 18.70
CA ASP A 172 6.80 -9.89 18.76
C ASP A 172 7.59 -9.88 17.44
N LEU A 173 6.89 -9.79 16.30
CA LEU A 173 7.53 -9.66 15.00
C LEU A 173 8.36 -8.38 14.88
N LEU A 174 7.96 -7.25 15.47
CA LEU A 174 8.73 -6.02 15.41
C LEU A 174 10.11 -6.20 16.10
N ALA A 175 10.15 -6.84 17.26
CA ALA A 175 11.41 -7.11 17.97
C ALA A 175 12.34 -8.02 17.14
N ARG A 176 11.78 -9.05 16.50
CA ARG A 176 12.50 -9.95 15.61
C ARG A 176 12.98 -9.25 14.34
N ALA A 177 12.14 -8.39 13.75
CA ALA A 177 12.49 -7.59 12.58
C ALA A 177 13.68 -6.67 12.85
N LEU A 178 13.71 -6.00 13.99
CA LEU A 178 14.81 -5.12 14.36
C LEU A 178 16.15 -5.85 14.57
N LYS A 179 16.11 -7.11 15.01
CA LYS A 179 17.33 -7.96 15.09
C LYS A 179 17.86 -8.35 13.72
N SER A 180 16.99 -8.49 12.71
CA SER A 180 17.33 -8.99 11.38
C SER A 180 17.56 -7.88 10.35
N LEU A 181 16.92 -6.73 10.53
CA LEU A 181 17.02 -5.60 9.60
C LEU A 181 18.31 -4.80 9.85
N PRO A 182 18.95 -4.26 8.80
CA PRO A 182 20.04 -3.32 8.97
C PRO A 182 19.54 -2.03 9.65
N LYS A 183 20.36 -1.43 10.54
CA LYS A 183 20.03 -0.25 11.36
C LYS A 183 19.37 0.89 10.60
N ARG A 184 19.83 1.16 9.35
CA ARG A 184 19.23 2.19 8.45
C ARG A 184 17.75 1.97 8.12
N LYS A 185 17.22 0.76 8.32
CA LYS A 185 15.81 0.42 8.07
C LYS A 185 14.96 0.37 9.34
N HIS A 186 15.57 0.49 10.53
CA HIS A 186 14.86 0.36 11.80
C HIS A 186 13.76 1.41 11.96
N ILE A 187 14.09 2.69 11.77
CA ILE A 187 13.10 3.77 11.87
C ILE A 187 11.91 3.52 10.92
N LYS A 188 12.21 3.13 9.67
CA LYS A 188 11.16 2.81 8.71
C LYS A 188 10.28 1.65 9.18
N ALA A 189 10.86 0.58 9.71
CA ALA A 189 10.10 -0.56 10.24
C ALA A 189 9.23 -0.14 11.41
N ILE A 190 9.80 0.52 12.42
CA ILE A 190 9.09 0.99 13.61
C ILE A 190 7.92 1.89 13.23
N THR A 191 8.15 2.88 12.34
CA THR A 191 7.11 3.80 11.87
C THR A 191 5.99 3.06 11.15
N GLN A 192 6.30 2.05 10.32
CA GLN A 192 5.30 1.26 9.63
C GLN A 192 4.47 0.38 10.59
N PHE A 193 5.11 -0.20 11.61
CA PHE A 193 4.39 -0.92 12.66
C PHE A 193 3.49 0.02 13.47
N GLY A 194 3.96 1.22 13.83
CA GLY A 194 3.12 2.23 14.46
C GLY A 194 1.89 2.61 13.60
N GLN A 195 2.08 2.80 12.30
CA GLN A 195 0.96 3.05 11.37
C GLN A 195 -0.04 1.88 11.29
N MET A 196 0.43 0.65 11.40
CA MET A 196 -0.45 -0.53 11.41
C MET A 196 -1.30 -0.59 12.68
N GLU A 197 -0.71 -0.27 13.84
CA GLU A 197 -1.46 -0.22 15.11
C GLU A 197 -2.57 0.85 15.03
N PHE A 198 -2.31 2.03 14.46
CA PHE A 198 -3.35 3.04 14.24
C PHE A 198 -4.49 2.58 13.33
N LYS A 199 -4.21 1.74 12.32
CA LYS A 199 -5.20 1.36 11.31
C LYS A 199 -5.95 0.07 11.61
N HIS A 200 -5.29 -0.87 12.27
CA HIS A 200 -5.78 -2.24 12.41
C HIS A 200 -5.58 -2.82 13.81
N GLY A 201 -4.98 -2.06 14.72
CA GLY A 201 -4.72 -2.47 16.09
C GLY A 201 -5.22 -1.41 17.08
N GLU A 202 -4.40 -1.13 18.08
CA GLU A 202 -4.67 -0.16 19.17
C GLU A 202 -4.00 1.19 18.89
N PRO A 203 -4.74 2.29 18.68
CA PRO A 203 -4.16 3.62 18.45
C PRO A 203 -3.21 4.06 19.54
N GLU A 204 -3.50 3.76 20.82
CA GLU A 204 -2.62 4.08 21.96
C GLU A 204 -1.24 3.44 21.83
N ARG A 205 -1.19 2.24 21.30
CA ARG A 205 0.05 1.56 21.01
C ARG A 205 0.81 2.23 19.87
N GLY A 206 0.08 2.64 18.84
CA GLY A 206 0.63 3.45 17.76
C GLY A 206 1.27 4.73 18.27
N ARG A 207 0.59 5.45 19.19
CA ARG A 207 1.10 6.64 19.89
C ARG A 207 2.41 6.34 20.62
N THR A 208 2.41 5.30 21.45
CA THR A 208 3.61 4.87 22.20
C THR A 208 4.80 4.62 21.27
N ILE A 209 4.58 3.97 20.14
CA ILE A 209 5.64 3.70 19.15
C ILE A 209 6.18 4.99 18.54
N PHE A 210 5.31 5.93 18.13
CA PHE A 210 5.73 7.20 17.56
C PHE A 210 6.43 8.08 18.59
N GLU A 211 5.95 8.14 19.84
CA GLU A 211 6.58 8.87 20.92
C GLU A 211 7.99 8.34 21.21
N GLY A 212 8.19 7.04 21.25
CA GLY A 212 9.51 6.43 21.43
C GLY A 212 10.49 6.80 20.32
N VAL A 213 10.04 6.81 19.06
CA VAL A 213 10.90 7.22 17.93
C VAL A 213 11.18 8.72 17.97
N LEU A 214 10.18 9.55 18.25
CA LEU A 214 10.33 11.01 18.30
C LEU A 214 11.16 11.45 19.50
N GLY A 215 11.10 10.73 20.62
CA GLY A 215 12.01 10.94 21.75
C GLY A 215 13.48 10.79 21.37
N THR A 216 13.78 9.83 20.50
CA THR A 216 15.15 9.62 19.99
C THR A 216 15.50 10.57 18.83
N TYR A 217 14.54 10.89 17.97
CA TYR A 217 14.74 11.69 16.76
C TYR A 217 13.78 12.88 16.65
N PRO A 218 13.81 13.84 17.60
CA PRO A 218 12.80 14.91 17.71
C PRO A 218 12.78 15.86 16.51
N LYS A 219 13.89 16.01 15.78
CA LYS A 219 14.01 16.94 14.64
C LYS A 219 13.56 16.34 13.29
N ARG A 220 13.06 15.11 13.27
CA ARG A 220 12.62 14.40 12.06
C ARG A 220 11.19 14.81 11.67
N VAL A 221 11.09 15.79 10.75
CA VAL A 221 9.82 16.36 10.25
C VAL A 221 8.94 15.31 9.57
N ASP A 222 9.54 14.36 8.87
CA ASP A 222 8.82 13.26 8.23
C ASP A 222 8.07 12.37 9.23
N LEU A 223 8.67 12.10 10.38
CA LEU A 223 8.04 11.33 11.45
C LEU A 223 6.86 12.10 12.09
N TRP A 224 7.06 13.38 12.38
CA TRP A 224 6.00 14.26 12.88
C TRP A 224 4.83 14.36 11.92
N SER A 225 5.13 14.52 10.61
CA SER A 225 4.06 14.59 9.60
C SER A 225 3.24 13.31 9.53
N VAL A 226 3.92 12.15 9.57
CA VAL A 226 3.23 10.85 9.54
C VAL A 226 2.41 10.62 10.80
N TYR A 227 2.95 10.98 11.97
CA TYR A 227 2.23 10.84 13.23
C TYR A 227 0.97 11.71 13.25
N LEU A 228 1.07 12.99 12.86
CA LEU A 228 -0.09 13.87 12.71
C LEU A 228 -1.14 13.29 11.73
N ASP A 229 -0.69 12.74 10.59
CA ASP A 229 -1.62 12.10 9.65
C ASP A 229 -2.31 10.86 10.23
N MET A 230 -1.62 10.12 11.11
CA MET A 230 -2.22 8.97 11.79
C MET A 230 -3.23 9.40 12.86
N GLU A 231 -2.93 10.43 13.66
CA GLU A 231 -3.87 10.96 14.65
C GLU A 231 -5.15 11.50 13.98
N ILE A 232 -5.00 12.29 12.91
CA ILE A 232 -6.15 12.81 12.15
C ILE A 232 -7.02 11.66 11.62
N LYS A 233 -6.39 10.61 11.08
CA LYS A 233 -7.13 9.47 10.52
C LYS A 233 -7.71 8.53 11.57
N ALA A 234 -7.11 8.47 12.75
CA ALA A 234 -7.56 7.56 13.81
C ALA A 234 -9.00 7.88 14.25
N VAL A 235 -9.36 9.15 14.30
CA VAL A 235 -10.71 9.60 14.64
C VAL A 235 -11.72 9.01 13.66
N SER A 236 -11.48 9.17 12.35
CA SER A 236 -12.38 8.62 11.32
C SER A 236 -12.36 7.08 11.24
N ILE A 237 -11.19 6.45 11.44
CA ILE A 237 -11.06 4.97 11.35
C ILE A 237 -11.79 4.27 12.50
N HIS A 238 -11.73 4.83 13.71
CA HIS A 238 -12.27 4.21 14.92
C HIS A 238 -13.65 4.74 15.31
N GLY A 239 -14.29 5.51 14.42
CA GLY A 239 -15.65 6.02 14.65
C GLY A 239 -15.76 6.98 15.85
N LEU A 240 -14.65 7.66 16.21
CA LEU A 240 -14.61 8.61 17.32
C LEU A 240 -15.24 9.96 16.96
N GLU A 241 -15.77 10.11 15.75
CA GLU A 241 -16.59 11.24 15.30
C GLU A 241 -18.04 11.09 15.80
N GLU A 242 -18.26 10.88 17.10
CA GLU A 242 -19.62 10.91 17.66
C GLU A 242 -20.08 12.35 17.84
N PRO A 243 -21.34 12.66 17.47
CA PRO A 243 -21.89 14.03 17.59
C PRO A 243 -21.87 14.58 19.01
N ASP A 244 -21.86 13.70 20.03
CA ASP A 244 -21.88 14.04 21.45
C ASP A 244 -20.52 14.27 22.09
N MET A 245 -19.39 13.87 21.44
CA MET A 245 -18.03 14.05 21.99
C MET A 245 -17.49 15.47 21.82
N GLY A 246 -18.18 16.33 21.09
CA GLY A 246 -17.78 17.72 20.88
C GLY A 246 -16.36 17.87 20.32
N ASP A 247 -15.73 18.99 20.64
CA ASP A 247 -14.37 19.34 20.18
C ASP A 247 -13.26 18.48 20.80
N GLY A 248 -13.58 17.67 21.82
CA GLY A 248 -12.62 16.87 22.61
C GLY A 248 -11.95 15.72 21.84
N CYS A 249 -12.59 15.18 20.79
CA CYS A 249 -12.00 14.09 19.99
C CYS A 249 -10.71 14.52 19.25
N TRP A 250 -10.53 15.82 19.03
CA TRP A 250 -9.37 16.40 18.35
C TRP A 250 -8.27 16.92 19.29
N ASP A 251 -8.45 16.84 20.60
CA ASP A 251 -7.51 17.38 21.59
C ASP A 251 -6.11 16.78 21.47
N ALA A 252 -6.01 15.47 21.24
CA ALA A 252 -4.72 14.81 21.06
C ALA A 252 -3.99 15.34 19.82
N THR A 253 -4.71 15.54 18.72
CA THR A 253 -4.18 16.08 17.47
C THR A 253 -3.73 17.54 17.66
N ARG A 254 -4.53 18.39 18.33
CA ARG A 254 -4.19 19.78 18.64
C ARG A 254 -2.96 19.89 19.53
N LYS A 255 -2.87 19.08 20.59
CA LYS A 255 -1.68 19.00 21.45
C LYS A 255 -0.43 18.63 20.67
N LEU A 256 -0.56 17.71 19.70
CA LEU A 256 0.55 17.29 18.86
C LEU A 256 1.01 18.41 17.90
N PHE A 257 0.07 19.15 17.30
CA PHE A 257 0.40 20.35 16.51
C PHE A 257 1.06 21.44 17.34
N ALA A 258 0.53 21.75 18.52
CA ALA A 258 1.12 22.74 19.43
C ALA A 258 2.55 22.33 19.82
N ARG A 259 2.78 21.05 20.12
CA ARG A 259 4.10 20.54 20.47
C ARG A 259 5.12 20.65 19.34
N VAL A 260 4.77 20.24 18.10
CA VAL A 260 5.71 20.33 16.98
C VAL A 260 6.00 21.77 16.56
N THR A 261 5.04 22.68 16.72
CA THR A 261 5.22 24.11 16.41
C THR A 261 5.95 24.87 17.52
N SER A 262 6.02 24.36 18.74
CA SER A 262 6.85 24.93 19.80
C SER A 262 8.34 24.57 19.66
N MET A 263 8.68 23.60 18.81
CA MET A 263 10.07 23.16 18.62
C MET A 263 10.82 24.10 17.66
N LYS A 264 12.14 24.22 17.88
CA LYS A 264 13.01 24.98 16.98
C LYS A 264 13.27 24.23 15.67
N HIS A 265 12.50 24.55 14.65
CA HIS A 265 12.68 24.09 13.28
C HIS A 265 13.07 25.23 12.34
N SER A 266 13.56 24.92 11.12
CA SER A 266 13.78 25.95 10.10
C SER A 266 12.45 26.56 9.65
N SER A 267 12.47 27.85 9.22
CA SER A 267 11.28 28.59 8.79
C SER A 267 10.44 27.84 7.72
N LYS A 268 11.11 27.14 6.79
CA LYS A 268 10.44 26.29 5.79
C LYS A 268 9.64 25.16 6.42
N LYS A 269 10.18 24.51 7.45
CA LYS A 269 9.53 23.41 8.16
C LYS A 269 8.38 23.91 9.03
N MET A 270 8.58 25.05 9.72
CA MET A 270 7.53 25.70 10.51
C MET A 270 6.35 26.13 9.64
N LYS A 271 6.61 26.76 8.48
CA LYS A 271 5.57 27.09 7.51
C LYS A 271 4.77 25.87 7.05
N PHE A 272 5.44 24.71 6.88
CA PHE A 272 4.77 23.45 6.53
C PHE A 272 3.81 23.01 7.65
N PHE A 273 4.24 23.01 8.92
CA PHE A 273 3.39 22.59 10.04
C PHE A 273 2.22 23.54 10.29
N PHE A 274 2.45 24.85 10.25
CA PHE A 274 1.35 25.83 10.39
C PHE A 274 0.32 25.71 9.26
N LYS A 275 0.76 25.48 8.01
CA LYS A 275 -0.17 25.21 6.90
C LYS A 275 -1.00 23.94 7.12
N LYS A 276 -0.35 22.88 7.62
CA LYS A 276 -1.02 21.63 7.91
C LYS A 276 -2.01 21.76 9.07
N TRP A 277 -1.64 22.48 10.13
CA TRP A 277 -2.53 22.79 11.26
C TRP A 277 -3.72 23.63 10.82
N LEU A 278 -3.48 24.71 10.08
CA LEU A 278 -4.55 25.55 9.56
C LEU A 278 -5.52 24.78 8.64
N ALA A 279 -5.02 23.87 7.82
CA ALA A 279 -5.87 23.02 6.98
C ALA A 279 -6.72 22.06 7.82
N PHE A 280 -6.15 21.53 8.89
CA PHE A 280 -6.84 20.67 9.85
C PHE A 280 -7.97 21.42 10.57
N GLU A 281 -7.69 22.59 11.16
CA GLU A 281 -8.73 23.39 11.86
C GLU A 281 -9.83 23.90 10.92
N LYS A 282 -9.50 24.19 9.65
CA LYS A 282 -10.54 24.54 8.63
C LYS A 282 -11.46 23.37 8.30
N ALA A 283 -11.00 22.13 8.45
CA ALA A 283 -11.78 20.94 8.14
C ALA A 283 -12.58 20.42 9.36
N HIS A 284 -12.03 20.61 10.56
CA HIS A 284 -12.51 19.91 11.76
C HIS A 284 -12.70 20.85 12.97
N GLY A 285 -12.30 22.10 12.89
CA GLY A 285 -12.39 23.08 13.98
C GLY A 285 -13.46 24.16 13.76
N SER A 286 -13.44 25.15 14.64
CA SER A 286 -14.27 26.36 14.55
C SER A 286 -13.47 27.56 14.01
N ASP A 287 -14.18 28.67 13.73
CA ASP A 287 -13.51 29.92 13.32
C ASP A 287 -12.55 30.42 14.41
N GLU A 288 -12.85 30.18 15.69
CA GLU A 288 -11.98 30.53 16.82
C GLU A 288 -10.68 29.73 16.78
N THR A 289 -10.73 28.41 16.53
CA THR A 289 -9.53 27.57 16.45
C THR A 289 -8.70 27.91 15.22
N VAL A 290 -9.33 28.26 14.11
CA VAL A 290 -8.64 28.76 12.90
C VAL A 290 -7.90 30.06 13.20
N GLU A 291 -8.54 31.02 13.91
CA GLU A 291 -7.91 32.28 14.26
C GLU A 291 -6.77 32.11 15.25
N HIS A 292 -6.92 31.20 16.22
CA HIS A 292 -5.85 30.80 17.13
C HIS A 292 -4.59 30.33 16.38
N VAL A 293 -4.73 29.49 15.36
CA VAL A 293 -3.58 29.02 14.55
C VAL A 293 -2.93 30.15 13.77
N LYS A 294 -3.72 31.09 13.23
CA LYS A 294 -3.17 32.26 12.54
C LYS A 294 -2.38 33.15 13.49
N GLN A 295 -2.91 33.39 14.69
CA GLN A 295 -2.23 34.17 15.73
C GLN A 295 -0.90 33.52 16.12
N LYS A 296 -0.87 32.21 16.36
CA LYS A 296 0.36 31.45 16.64
C LYS A 296 1.37 31.55 15.50
N ALA A 297 0.93 31.53 14.27
CA ALA A 297 1.81 31.68 13.10
C ALA A 297 2.40 33.10 13.03
N LEU A 298 1.63 34.16 13.35
CA LEU A 298 2.10 35.54 13.44
C LEU A 298 3.12 35.71 14.56
N GLU A 299 2.86 35.18 15.75
CA GLU A 299 3.79 35.21 16.89
C GLU A 299 5.14 34.58 16.50
N TYR A 300 5.11 33.45 15.78
CA TYR A 300 6.32 32.83 15.26
C TYR A 300 7.07 33.73 14.27
N VAL A 301 6.37 34.37 13.32
CA VAL A 301 7.00 35.27 12.34
C VAL A 301 7.65 36.48 13.06
N ASN A 302 6.94 37.09 14.02
CA ASN A 302 7.45 38.21 14.80
C ASN A 302 8.70 37.81 15.60
N SER A 303 8.74 36.61 16.15
CA SER A 303 9.91 36.07 16.87
C SER A 303 11.14 35.84 16.00
N LEU A 304 11.01 35.82 14.67
CA LEU A 304 12.13 35.72 13.74
C LEU A 304 12.70 37.09 13.36
N SER A 305 11.92 38.15 13.58
CA SER A 305 12.30 39.53 13.24
C SER A 305 12.93 40.29 14.44
N SER A 306 12.82 39.68 15.60
CA SER A 306 13.46 40.11 16.85
C SER A 306 14.80 39.42 17.03
#